data_ab4d9d577c3ea7d9d5e8ab2e07ec6eca
#
_entry.id   ab4d9d577c3ea7d9d5e8ab2e07ec6eca
#
_cell.length_a   1.000
_cell.length_b   1.000
_cell.length_c   1.000
_cell.angle_alpha   90.00
_cell.angle_beta   90.00
_cell.angle_gamma   90.00
#
_symmetry.space_group_name_H-M   'P 1'
#
loop_
_entity.id
_entity.type
_entity.pdbx_description
1 polymer ?
#
loop_
_entity_poly.entity_id
_entity_poly.type
_entity_poly.pdbx_seq_one_letter_code
_entity_poly.pdbx_strand_id
1 'polypeptide(L)'
;MTGLSRLTPELSGKQLELLKEIIPKLSRVAVFGSSSQPGNGQALTEIQLAAKTLGVEVQYSDVLSPKDIETGFRTARNGRADAVMWLVAGLIGTSHRKEVVDLTVKSGFPAIYNQPGYVEAGGLMTYGATLSDLDRRAATYVDKILRGAKPADLPVEQPKKFELVINLKAAKQIGLTIPPNVLARAARVIR
;
A
#
# COMPACT_ATOMS: atom_id res chain seq x y z
N MET A 1 -21.86 -10.93 12.92
CA MET A 1 -20.50 -10.98 12.31
C MET A 1 -19.56 -10.18 13.21
N THR A 2 -18.34 -10.64 13.47
CA THR A 2 -17.31 -9.94 14.24
C THR A 2 -15.95 -10.05 13.56
N GLY A 3 -14.98 -9.24 13.94
CA GLY A 3 -13.63 -9.31 13.42
C GLY A 3 -12.85 -8.01 13.56
N LEU A 4 -11.73 -7.93 12.84
CA LEU A 4 -10.87 -6.75 12.80
C LEU A 4 -10.82 -6.20 11.38
N SER A 5 -11.02 -4.91 11.22
CA SER A 5 -10.80 -4.20 9.96
C SER A 5 -9.33 -3.83 9.81
N ARG A 6 -8.86 -3.67 8.58
CA ARG A 6 -7.52 -3.13 8.26
C ARG A 6 -7.57 -1.69 7.76
N LEU A 7 -8.75 -1.15 7.48
CA LEU A 7 -8.97 0.17 6.90
C LEU A 7 -8.13 0.44 5.63
N THR A 8 -7.83 -0.61 4.86
CA THR A 8 -6.94 -0.50 3.70
C THR A 8 -7.44 0.50 2.65
N PRO A 9 -8.75 0.51 2.28
CA PRO A 9 -9.27 1.49 1.34
C PRO A 9 -9.13 2.93 1.84
N GLU A 10 -9.51 3.18 3.09
CA GLU A 10 -9.53 4.50 3.71
C GLU A 10 -8.12 5.13 3.85
N LEU A 11 -7.10 4.28 3.94
CA LEU A 11 -5.70 4.73 4.03
C LEU A 11 -5.10 5.10 2.67
N SER A 12 -5.76 4.77 1.57
CA SER A 12 -5.18 4.93 0.22
C SER A 12 -4.96 6.40 -0.15
N GLY A 13 -5.85 7.30 0.28
CA GLY A 13 -5.63 8.74 0.14
C GLY A 13 -4.38 9.21 0.88
N LYS A 14 -4.19 8.75 2.14
CA LYS A 14 -3.00 9.09 2.95
C LYS A 14 -1.71 8.53 2.37
N GLN A 15 -1.77 7.38 1.72
CA GLN A 15 -0.63 6.81 0.99
C GLN A 15 -0.20 7.73 -0.18
N LEU A 16 -1.15 8.31 -0.91
CA LEU A 16 -0.85 9.27 -1.99
C LEU A 16 -0.26 10.57 -1.42
N GLU A 17 -0.78 11.07 -0.29
CA GLU A 17 -0.19 12.25 0.39
C GLU A 17 1.29 11.99 0.76
N LEU A 18 1.61 10.82 1.31
CA LEU A 18 2.99 10.44 1.63
C LEU A 18 3.89 10.39 0.39
N LEU A 19 3.39 9.88 -0.74
CA LEU A 19 4.11 9.97 -2.01
C LEU A 19 4.36 11.41 -2.43
N LYS A 20 3.37 12.28 -2.31
CA LYS A 20 3.49 13.71 -2.65
C LYS A 20 4.47 14.44 -1.75
N GLU A 21 4.53 14.09 -0.45
CA GLU A 21 5.52 14.65 0.48
C GLU A 21 6.97 14.26 0.11
N ILE A 22 7.16 13.03 -0.36
CA ILE A 22 8.49 12.52 -0.77
C ILE A 22 8.85 13.03 -2.17
N ILE A 23 7.86 13.23 -3.03
CA ILE A 23 8.04 13.68 -4.41
C ILE A 23 7.24 14.98 -4.60
N PRO A 24 7.79 16.16 -4.23
CA PRO A 24 7.03 17.41 -4.31
C PRO A 24 6.51 17.73 -5.72
N LYS A 25 7.21 17.27 -6.76
CA LYS A 25 6.84 17.45 -8.16
C LYS A 25 5.92 16.34 -8.70
N LEU A 26 5.42 15.43 -7.85
CA LEU A 26 4.49 14.38 -8.27
C LEU A 26 3.30 15.00 -9.01
N SER A 27 3.13 14.66 -10.26
CA SER A 27 2.04 15.14 -11.12
C SER A 27 1.17 13.99 -11.62
N ARG A 28 1.72 12.78 -11.69
CA ARG A 28 1.03 11.59 -12.19
C ARG A 28 1.42 10.34 -11.43
N VAL A 29 0.43 9.58 -10.98
CA VAL A 29 0.63 8.32 -10.26
C VAL A 29 -0.01 7.16 -11.01
N ALA A 30 0.74 6.07 -11.20
CA ALA A 30 0.22 4.82 -11.70
C ALA A 30 -0.29 3.97 -10.52
N VAL A 31 -1.56 3.61 -10.53
CA VAL A 31 -2.21 2.81 -9.49
C VAL A 31 -2.49 1.42 -10.04
N PHE A 32 -1.90 0.41 -9.42
CA PHE A 32 -2.10 -1.00 -9.76
C PHE A 32 -2.99 -1.66 -8.73
N GLY A 33 -3.98 -2.40 -9.17
CA GLY A 33 -4.89 -3.15 -8.30
C GLY A 33 -5.67 -4.16 -9.11
N SER A 34 -6.50 -4.97 -8.45
CA SER A 34 -7.40 -5.88 -9.14
C SER A 34 -8.85 -5.48 -8.89
N SER A 35 -9.60 -5.26 -9.96
CA SER A 35 -11.04 -4.96 -9.89
C SER A 35 -11.85 -6.09 -9.25
N SER A 36 -11.31 -7.33 -9.26
CA SER A 36 -11.93 -8.48 -8.60
C SER A 36 -11.76 -8.48 -7.07
N GLN A 37 -10.93 -7.59 -6.52
CA GLN A 37 -10.68 -7.54 -5.07
C GLN A 37 -11.66 -6.59 -4.36
N PRO A 38 -12.36 -7.08 -3.33
CA PRO A 38 -13.21 -6.23 -2.51
C PRO A 38 -12.42 -5.05 -1.92
N GLY A 39 -13.02 -3.86 -1.93
CA GLY A 39 -12.41 -2.65 -1.39
C GLY A 39 -11.50 -1.87 -2.35
N ASN A 40 -11.05 -2.43 -3.47
CA ASN A 40 -10.21 -1.69 -4.42
C ASN A 40 -10.97 -0.55 -5.11
N GLY A 41 -12.25 -0.71 -5.38
CA GLY A 41 -13.10 0.38 -5.90
C GLY A 41 -13.16 1.56 -4.92
N GLN A 42 -13.36 1.29 -3.62
CA GLN A 42 -13.33 2.31 -2.59
C GLN A 42 -11.92 2.93 -2.47
N ALA A 43 -10.87 2.12 -2.45
CA ALA A 43 -9.49 2.61 -2.42
C ALA A 43 -9.19 3.56 -3.59
N LEU A 44 -9.63 3.22 -4.79
CA LEU A 44 -9.46 4.07 -5.97
C LEU A 44 -10.23 5.39 -5.83
N THR A 45 -11.44 5.37 -5.28
CA THR A 45 -12.21 6.58 -4.98
C THR A 45 -11.46 7.49 -4.00
N GLU A 46 -10.91 6.94 -2.90
CA GLU A 46 -10.12 7.71 -1.93
C GLU A 46 -8.85 8.31 -2.55
N ILE A 47 -8.16 7.54 -3.41
CA ILE A 47 -7.00 8.04 -4.17
C ILE A 47 -7.41 9.19 -5.09
N GLN A 48 -8.52 9.06 -5.83
CA GLN A 48 -8.99 10.10 -6.76
C GLN A 48 -9.38 11.39 -6.03
N LEU A 49 -10.02 11.30 -4.86
CA LEU A 49 -10.34 12.44 -4.02
C LEU A 49 -9.06 13.17 -3.53
N ALA A 50 -8.10 12.42 -3.00
CA ALA A 50 -6.81 12.98 -2.60
C ALA A 50 -6.04 13.56 -3.78
N ALA A 51 -6.02 12.89 -4.92
CA ALA A 51 -5.34 13.31 -6.14
C ALA A 51 -5.88 14.64 -6.66
N LYS A 52 -7.20 14.84 -6.64
CA LYS A 52 -7.84 16.12 -7.00
C LYS A 52 -7.34 17.27 -6.12
N THR A 53 -7.24 17.05 -4.82
CA THR A 53 -6.73 18.04 -3.86
C THR A 53 -5.25 18.33 -4.05
N LEU A 54 -4.45 17.31 -4.39
CA LEU A 54 -3.01 17.40 -4.54
C LEU A 54 -2.54 17.81 -5.95
N GLY A 55 -3.46 17.96 -6.91
CA GLY A 55 -3.13 18.24 -8.31
C GLY A 55 -2.37 17.09 -8.98
N VAL A 56 -2.75 15.84 -8.70
CA VAL A 56 -2.11 14.63 -9.23
C VAL A 56 -3.07 13.89 -10.15
N GLU A 57 -2.60 13.51 -11.34
CA GLU A 57 -3.35 12.64 -12.26
C GLU A 57 -3.20 11.17 -11.86
N VAL A 58 -4.29 10.41 -11.91
CA VAL A 58 -4.32 8.99 -11.57
C VAL A 58 -4.48 8.14 -12.81
N GLN A 59 -3.54 7.22 -13.04
CA GLN A 59 -3.61 6.21 -14.10
C GLN A 59 -3.82 4.84 -13.46
N TYR A 60 -5.01 4.26 -13.61
CA TYR A 60 -5.30 2.92 -13.07
C TYR A 60 -4.92 1.83 -14.07
N SER A 61 -4.30 0.77 -13.58
CA SER A 61 -4.02 -0.47 -14.30
C SER A 61 -4.61 -1.66 -13.55
N ASP A 62 -5.53 -2.35 -14.18
CA ASP A 62 -6.15 -3.55 -13.62
C ASP A 62 -5.20 -4.75 -13.74
N VAL A 63 -5.00 -5.49 -12.65
CA VAL A 63 -4.12 -6.65 -12.57
C VAL A 63 -4.96 -7.88 -12.31
N LEU A 64 -5.39 -8.54 -13.37
CA LEU A 64 -6.20 -9.76 -13.37
C LEU A 64 -5.38 -11.02 -13.66
N SER A 65 -4.20 -10.85 -14.24
CA SER A 65 -3.25 -11.92 -14.54
C SER A 65 -1.79 -11.45 -14.30
N PRO A 66 -0.81 -12.38 -14.20
CA PRO A 66 0.60 -12.00 -14.08
C PRO A 66 1.10 -11.15 -15.26
N LYS A 67 0.59 -11.36 -16.47
CA LYS A 67 0.97 -10.59 -17.66
C LYS A 67 0.58 -9.11 -17.56
N ASP A 68 -0.44 -8.79 -16.77
CA ASP A 68 -0.90 -7.41 -16.58
C ASP A 68 0.10 -6.58 -15.78
N ILE A 69 0.96 -7.23 -14.98
CA ILE A 69 2.02 -6.57 -14.22
C ILE A 69 2.97 -5.85 -15.19
N GLU A 70 3.61 -6.59 -16.11
CA GLU A 70 4.53 -5.99 -17.09
C GLU A 70 3.84 -4.97 -17.99
N THR A 71 2.63 -5.30 -18.45
CA THR A 71 1.84 -4.39 -19.30
C THR A 71 1.53 -3.09 -18.57
N GLY A 72 1.13 -3.16 -17.30
CA GLY A 72 0.87 -1.99 -16.45
C GLY A 72 2.13 -1.12 -16.27
N PHE A 73 3.31 -1.71 -16.00
CA PHE A 73 4.55 -0.94 -15.90
C PHE A 73 4.94 -0.27 -17.22
N ARG A 74 4.72 -0.93 -18.35
CA ARG A 74 4.92 -0.32 -19.68
C ARG A 74 3.96 0.85 -19.90
N THR A 75 2.68 0.69 -19.53
CA THR A 75 1.67 1.75 -19.60
C THR A 75 2.03 2.92 -18.69
N ALA A 76 2.44 2.67 -17.46
CA ALA A 76 2.88 3.70 -16.51
C ALA A 76 4.06 4.53 -17.07
N ARG A 77 5.04 3.85 -17.69
CA ARG A 77 6.18 4.50 -18.31
C ARG A 77 5.76 5.35 -19.52
N ASN A 78 4.95 4.80 -20.42
CA ASN A 78 4.45 5.52 -21.61
C ASN A 78 3.58 6.72 -21.20
N GLY A 79 2.78 6.56 -20.15
CA GLY A 79 1.97 7.60 -19.54
C GLY A 79 2.77 8.60 -18.69
N ARG A 80 4.10 8.45 -18.59
CA ARG A 80 4.99 9.34 -17.81
C ARG A 80 4.56 9.45 -16.35
N ALA A 81 4.22 8.32 -15.70
CA ALA A 81 3.98 8.30 -14.27
C ALA A 81 5.25 8.68 -13.51
N ASP A 82 5.10 9.42 -12.43
CA ASP A 82 6.20 9.83 -11.54
C ASP A 82 6.39 8.84 -10.39
N ALA A 83 5.36 8.07 -10.06
CA ALA A 83 5.35 7.10 -8.96
C ALA A 83 4.33 5.99 -9.17
N VAL A 84 4.41 4.96 -8.34
CA VAL A 84 3.51 3.80 -8.34
C VAL A 84 2.83 3.64 -6.98
N MET A 85 1.54 3.35 -7.01
CA MET A 85 0.79 2.84 -5.86
C MET A 85 0.32 1.41 -6.16
N TRP A 86 0.63 0.48 -5.25
CA TRP A 86 0.24 -0.92 -5.38
C TRP A 86 -0.86 -1.27 -4.38
N LEU A 87 -2.07 -1.47 -4.88
CA LEU A 87 -3.24 -1.90 -4.12
C LEU A 87 -3.27 -3.43 -3.97
N VAL A 88 -4.38 -3.96 -3.47
CA VAL A 88 -4.57 -5.42 -3.34
C VAL A 88 -4.75 -6.04 -4.72
N ALA A 89 -3.91 -7.01 -5.05
CA ALA A 89 -3.99 -7.79 -6.30
C ALA A 89 -4.19 -9.30 -6.02
N GLY A 90 -4.80 -9.62 -4.89
CA GLY A 90 -5.12 -11.00 -4.50
C GLY A 90 -3.91 -11.92 -4.46
N LEU A 91 -4.09 -13.15 -4.93
CA LEU A 91 -3.02 -14.14 -5.01
C LEU A 91 -1.91 -13.72 -5.98
N ILE A 92 -2.23 -13.01 -7.06
CA ILE A 92 -1.25 -12.54 -8.04
C ILE A 92 -0.24 -11.62 -7.35
N GLY A 93 -0.71 -10.62 -6.60
CA GLY A 93 0.16 -9.70 -5.87
C GLY A 93 1.01 -10.40 -4.81
N THR A 94 0.52 -11.48 -4.20
CA THR A 94 1.26 -12.24 -3.18
C THR A 94 2.32 -13.13 -3.80
N SER A 95 1.99 -13.90 -4.84
CA SER A 95 2.91 -14.84 -5.49
C SER A 95 3.96 -14.15 -6.37
N HIS A 96 3.65 -12.98 -6.94
CA HIS A 96 4.56 -12.22 -7.81
C HIS A 96 5.16 -10.98 -7.10
N ARG A 97 5.13 -10.95 -5.76
CA ARG A 97 5.61 -9.82 -4.96
C ARG A 97 7.04 -9.38 -5.32
N LYS A 98 7.95 -10.36 -5.43
CA LYS A 98 9.35 -10.08 -5.79
C LYS A 98 9.46 -9.47 -7.18
N GLU A 99 8.73 -10.01 -8.16
CA GLU A 99 8.68 -9.50 -9.53
C GLU A 99 8.18 -8.06 -9.59
N VAL A 100 7.08 -7.76 -8.89
CA VAL A 100 6.54 -6.40 -8.78
C VAL A 100 7.57 -5.43 -8.23
N VAL A 101 8.27 -5.81 -7.15
CA VAL A 101 9.31 -4.99 -6.54
C VAL A 101 10.49 -4.78 -7.50
N ASP A 102 10.97 -5.86 -8.13
CA ASP A 102 12.10 -5.79 -9.07
C ASP A 102 11.77 -4.90 -10.28
N LEU A 103 10.57 -5.04 -10.85
CA LEU A 103 10.10 -4.18 -11.95
C LEU A 103 9.99 -2.72 -11.53
N THR A 104 9.49 -2.45 -10.32
CA THR A 104 9.37 -1.10 -9.77
C THR A 104 10.74 -0.45 -9.65
N VAL A 105 11.70 -1.14 -8.99
CA VAL A 105 13.07 -0.65 -8.79
C VAL A 105 13.81 -0.50 -10.13
N LYS A 106 13.73 -1.50 -11.01
CA LYS A 106 14.34 -1.46 -12.35
C LYS A 106 13.78 -0.32 -13.19
N SER A 107 12.52 0.01 -13.00
CA SER A 107 11.88 1.12 -13.72
C SER A 107 12.18 2.50 -13.11
N GLY A 108 12.84 2.55 -11.95
CA GLY A 108 13.16 3.79 -11.25
C GLY A 108 11.95 4.46 -10.59
N PHE A 109 10.82 3.76 -10.45
CA PHE A 109 9.63 4.34 -9.84
C PHE A 109 9.70 4.33 -8.31
N PRO A 110 9.57 5.49 -7.65
CA PRO A 110 9.16 5.53 -6.26
C PRO A 110 7.81 4.83 -6.08
N ALA A 111 7.69 3.96 -5.08
CA ALA A 111 6.46 3.20 -4.91
C ALA A 111 6.02 3.07 -3.45
N ILE A 112 4.70 3.11 -3.24
CA ILE A 112 4.07 2.75 -1.99
C ILE A 112 3.22 1.49 -2.17
N TYR A 113 3.34 0.57 -1.22
CA TYR A 113 2.69 -0.73 -1.26
C TYR A 113 1.66 -0.87 -0.13
N ASN A 114 0.66 -1.70 -0.36
CA ASN A 114 -0.41 -1.97 0.59
C ASN A 114 -0.01 -2.90 1.76
N GLN A 115 1.19 -3.51 1.72
CA GLN A 115 1.64 -4.46 2.73
C GLN A 115 3.16 -4.38 2.99
N PRO A 116 3.61 -4.60 4.26
CA PRO A 116 5.03 -4.59 4.62
C PRO A 116 5.90 -5.59 3.86
N GLY A 117 5.35 -6.75 3.49
CA GLY A 117 6.08 -7.79 2.77
C GLY A 117 6.69 -7.34 1.44
N TYR A 118 6.14 -6.31 0.78
CA TYR A 118 6.77 -5.72 -0.41
C TYR A 118 8.03 -4.93 -0.04
N VAL A 119 8.03 -4.24 1.10
CA VAL A 119 9.20 -3.50 1.58
C VAL A 119 10.30 -4.46 2.03
N GLU A 120 9.93 -5.57 2.65
CA GLU A 120 10.84 -6.67 3.01
C GLU A 120 11.45 -7.35 1.77
N ALA A 121 10.71 -7.42 0.67
CA ALA A 121 11.20 -7.89 -0.62
C ALA A 121 12.08 -6.88 -1.38
N GLY A 122 12.31 -5.67 -0.82
CA GLY A 122 13.15 -4.63 -1.41
C GLY A 122 12.38 -3.40 -1.93
N GLY A 123 11.07 -3.33 -1.74
CA GLY A 123 10.24 -2.18 -2.11
C GLY A 123 10.53 -0.94 -1.25
N LEU A 124 10.10 0.24 -1.72
CA LEU A 124 10.46 1.52 -1.13
C LEU A 124 9.75 1.77 0.21
N MET A 125 8.43 1.74 0.23
CA MET A 125 7.68 2.05 1.46
C MET A 125 6.28 1.43 1.51
N THR A 126 5.76 1.33 2.72
CA THR A 126 4.36 1.01 3.00
C THR A 126 3.83 1.87 4.14
N TYR A 127 2.53 2.16 4.12
CA TYR A 127 1.82 2.76 5.23
C TYR A 127 0.51 2.02 5.44
N GLY A 128 0.27 1.55 6.65
CA GLY A 128 -0.92 0.76 6.96
C GLY A 128 -1.04 0.37 8.42
N ALA A 129 -2.08 -0.40 8.73
CA ALA A 129 -2.28 -0.93 10.07
C ALA A 129 -1.14 -1.88 10.48
N THR A 130 -0.71 -1.79 11.73
CA THR A 130 0.31 -2.67 12.30
C THR A 130 -0.25 -4.08 12.42
N LEU A 131 0.25 -5.00 11.58
CA LEU A 131 -0.28 -6.37 11.48
C LEU A 131 -0.15 -7.14 12.79
N SER A 132 1.01 -7.05 13.46
CA SER A 132 1.24 -7.73 14.74
C SER A 132 0.29 -7.27 15.85
N ASP A 133 -0.19 -6.03 15.82
CA ASP A 133 -1.22 -5.54 16.74
C ASP A 133 -2.59 -6.15 16.42
N LEU A 134 -2.93 -6.22 15.13
CA LEU A 134 -4.17 -6.87 14.69
C LEU A 134 -4.18 -8.35 15.02
N ASP A 135 -3.08 -9.08 14.78
CA ASP A 135 -2.98 -10.53 15.08
C ASP A 135 -3.15 -10.78 16.58
N ARG A 136 -2.51 -9.97 17.44
CA ARG A 136 -2.67 -10.08 18.90
C ARG A 136 -4.11 -9.84 19.35
N ARG A 137 -4.77 -8.84 18.75
CA ARG A 137 -6.18 -8.55 19.05
C ARG A 137 -7.10 -9.63 18.50
N ALA A 138 -6.81 -10.23 17.34
CA ALA A 138 -7.54 -11.37 16.82
C ALA A 138 -7.47 -12.56 17.77
N ALA A 139 -6.29 -12.86 18.32
CA ALA A 139 -6.13 -13.91 19.33
C ALA A 139 -7.01 -13.67 20.57
N THR A 140 -7.16 -12.41 21.01
CA THR A 140 -8.07 -12.04 22.10
C THR A 140 -9.54 -12.33 21.75
N TYR A 141 -9.94 -12.13 20.48
CA TYR A 141 -11.29 -12.46 20.03
C TYR A 141 -11.52 -13.97 20.04
N VAL A 142 -10.54 -14.75 19.57
CA VAL A 142 -10.58 -16.21 19.61
C VAL A 142 -10.73 -16.71 21.05
N ASP A 143 -9.92 -16.20 22.00
CA ASP A 143 -10.02 -16.58 23.41
C ASP A 143 -11.41 -16.29 23.99
N LYS A 144 -11.97 -15.10 23.76
CA LYS A 144 -13.32 -14.75 24.20
C LYS A 144 -14.38 -15.71 23.65
N ILE A 145 -14.30 -16.06 22.36
CA ILE A 145 -15.26 -16.97 21.72
C ILE A 145 -15.13 -18.38 22.30
N LEU A 146 -13.91 -18.88 22.49
CA LEU A 146 -13.68 -20.18 23.10
C LEU A 146 -14.17 -20.26 24.56
N ARG A 147 -14.20 -19.12 25.27
CA ARG A 147 -14.78 -19.01 26.63
C ARG A 147 -16.30 -18.76 26.64
N GLY A 148 -16.95 -18.86 25.48
CA GLY A 148 -18.42 -18.82 25.38
C GLY A 148 -19.02 -17.47 24.95
N ALA A 149 -18.21 -16.45 24.64
CA ALA A 149 -18.74 -15.19 24.08
C ALA A 149 -19.30 -15.44 22.68
N LYS A 150 -20.50 -14.94 22.40
CA LYS A 150 -21.09 -15.07 21.07
C LYS A 150 -20.43 -14.11 20.10
N PRO A 151 -20.03 -14.54 18.88
CA PRO A 151 -19.46 -13.64 17.88
C PRO A 151 -20.33 -12.43 17.53
N ALA A 152 -21.67 -12.55 17.68
CA ALA A 152 -22.60 -11.47 17.44
C ALA A 152 -22.48 -10.33 18.46
N ASP A 153 -22.03 -10.63 19.68
CA ASP A 153 -21.89 -9.66 20.77
C ASP A 153 -20.52 -8.95 20.77
N LEU A 154 -19.60 -9.41 19.90
CA LEU A 154 -18.29 -8.80 19.76
C LEU A 154 -18.31 -7.78 18.59
N PRO A 155 -17.86 -6.54 18.81
CA PRO A 155 -17.85 -5.51 17.76
C PRO A 155 -16.85 -5.86 16.64
N VAL A 156 -17.04 -5.26 15.45
CA VAL A 156 -15.98 -5.15 14.45
C VAL A 156 -15.07 -4.00 14.89
N GLU A 157 -13.80 -4.31 15.19
CA GLU A 157 -12.84 -3.31 15.63
C GLU A 157 -11.97 -2.78 14.48
N GLN A 158 -11.71 -1.47 14.51
CA GLN A 158 -10.75 -0.81 13.63
C GLN A 158 -9.33 -0.84 14.22
N PRO A 159 -8.27 -0.76 13.39
CA PRO A 159 -6.91 -0.66 13.86
C PRO A 159 -6.70 0.61 14.67
N LYS A 160 -5.91 0.52 15.74
CA LYS A 160 -5.54 1.67 16.58
C LYS A 160 -4.12 2.15 16.32
N LYS A 161 -3.31 1.33 15.63
CA LYS A 161 -1.91 1.62 15.34
C LYS A 161 -1.65 1.51 13.84
N PHE A 162 -0.97 2.52 13.33
CA PHE A 162 -0.52 2.60 11.93
C PHE A 162 0.98 2.76 11.91
N GLU A 163 1.63 2.18 10.92
CA GLU A 163 3.06 2.28 10.76
C GLU A 163 3.46 2.68 9.34
N LEU A 164 4.42 3.59 9.26
CA LEU A 164 5.17 3.91 8.05
C LEU A 164 6.48 3.13 8.09
N VAL A 165 6.72 2.30 7.09
CA VAL A 165 7.98 1.57 6.91
C VAL A 165 8.66 2.07 5.65
N ILE A 166 9.94 2.45 5.75
CA ILE A 166 10.72 2.99 4.63
C ILE A 166 12.00 2.19 4.46
N ASN A 167 12.34 1.87 3.21
CA ASN A 167 13.58 1.19 2.83
C ASN A 167 14.52 2.18 2.13
N LEU A 168 15.58 2.61 2.85
CA LEU A 168 16.57 3.53 2.31
C LEU A 168 17.49 2.91 1.26
N LYS A 169 17.65 1.56 1.25
CA LYS A 169 18.37 0.89 0.16
C LYS A 169 17.61 1.04 -1.15
N ALA A 170 16.29 0.82 -1.13
CA ALA A 170 15.44 1.03 -2.29
C ALA A 170 15.45 2.50 -2.74
N ALA A 171 15.34 3.45 -1.81
CA ALA A 171 15.43 4.88 -2.12
C ALA A 171 16.75 5.22 -2.83
N LYS A 172 17.88 4.73 -2.31
CA LYS A 172 19.20 4.92 -2.93
C LYS A 172 19.31 4.33 -4.33
N GLN A 173 18.74 3.13 -4.55
CA GLN A 173 18.75 2.46 -5.86
C GLN A 173 18.04 3.24 -6.95
N ILE A 174 16.98 3.98 -6.59
CA ILE A 174 16.21 4.81 -7.53
C ILE A 174 16.62 6.28 -7.51
N GLY A 175 17.71 6.64 -6.80
CA GLY A 175 18.20 8.01 -6.72
C GLY A 175 17.29 8.96 -5.94
N LEU A 176 16.45 8.45 -5.03
CA LEU A 176 15.49 9.22 -4.25
C LEU A 176 16.05 9.55 -2.86
N THR A 177 15.96 10.83 -2.48
CA THR A 177 16.24 11.28 -1.11
C THR A 177 14.94 11.42 -0.34
N ILE A 178 14.81 10.71 0.79
CA ILE A 178 13.64 10.82 1.65
C ILE A 178 13.79 12.02 2.58
N PRO A 179 12.80 12.95 2.62
CA PRO A 179 12.86 14.13 3.48
C PRO A 179 12.96 13.75 4.97
N PRO A 180 13.76 14.50 5.78
CA PRO A 180 13.93 14.19 7.20
C PRO A 180 12.65 14.17 8.02
N ASN A 181 11.68 15.05 7.71
CA ASN A 181 10.37 15.08 8.36
C ASN A 181 9.52 13.82 8.08
N VAL A 182 9.71 13.17 6.93
CA VAL A 182 9.05 11.89 6.61
C VAL A 182 9.75 10.75 7.34
N LEU A 183 11.10 10.74 7.35
CA LEU A 183 11.87 9.73 8.08
C LEU A 183 11.59 9.77 9.59
N ALA A 184 11.41 10.95 10.18
CA ALA A 184 11.11 11.09 11.60
C ALA A 184 9.77 10.46 12.00
N ARG A 185 8.84 10.29 11.06
CA ARG A 185 7.53 9.63 11.27
C ARG A 185 7.55 8.14 10.99
N ALA A 186 8.64 7.61 10.43
CA ALA A 186 8.74 6.20 10.13
C ALA A 186 8.87 5.37 11.42
N ALA A 187 7.99 4.40 11.59
CA ALA A 187 8.06 3.44 12.68
C ALA A 187 9.25 2.47 12.50
N ARG A 188 9.62 2.20 11.24
CA ARG A 188 10.77 1.34 10.89
C ARG A 188 11.46 1.86 9.63
N VAL A 189 12.79 1.91 9.70
CA VAL A 189 13.67 2.29 8.58
C VAL A 189 14.63 1.14 8.30
N ILE A 190 14.59 0.58 7.08
CA ILE A 190 15.52 -0.43 6.59
C ILE A 190 16.72 0.30 5.95
N ARG A 191 17.93 -0.02 6.44
CA ARG A 191 19.19 0.60 6.02
C ARG A 191 20.08 -0.39 5.30
#